data_37745745e51424253673b4eb146652cf
#
_entry.id   37745745e51424253673b4eb146652cf
#
_cell.length_a   1.000
_cell.length_b   1.000
_cell.length_c   1.000
_cell.angle_alpha   90.00
_cell.angle_beta   90.00
_cell.angle_gamma   90.00
#
_symmetry.space_group_name_H-M   'P 1'
#
loop_
_entity.id
_entity.type
_entity.pdbx_description
1 polymer ?
#
loop_
_entity_poly.entity_id
_entity_poly.type
_entity_poly.pdbx_seq_one_letter_code
_entity_poly.pdbx_strand_id
1 'polypeptide(L)'
;MLDNDFKIANTLACETVDINMTCLQGKVTTTYDELCEVFGYPTMTDGDPYEKVNAQWKLEFTVPFTDDTGIEDFHNVVATIYNWKTGYIPTEEYEWHIGGFNKDAVDCVYKKLDMVEEAV
;
A
#
# COMPACT_ATOMS: atom_id res chain seq x y z
N MET A 1 7.73 -5.73 -13.32
CA MET A 1 7.98 -4.29 -13.15
C MET A 1 6.90 -3.49 -13.87
N LEU A 2 6.43 -2.42 -13.26
CA LEU A 2 5.38 -1.60 -13.83
C LEU A 2 5.96 -0.57 -14.80
N ASP A 3 5.19 -0.24 -15.85
CA ASP A 3 5.56 0.84 -16.78
C ASP A 3 5.51 2.20 -16.05
N ASN A 4 6.28 3.17 -16.54
CA ASN A 4 6.33 4.51 -15.93
C ASN A 4 4.97 5.22 -15.94
N ASP A 5 4.10 4.90 -16.88
CA ASP A 5 2.78 5.49 -17.04
C ASP A 5 1.66 4.50 -16.68
N PHE A 6 1.95 3.52 -15.85
CA PHE A 6 0.97 2.52 -15.44
C PHE A 6 -0.25 3.18 -14.79
N LYS A 7 -1.39 2.51 -14.90
CA LYS A 7 -2.64 2.94 -14.27
C LYS A 7 -3.18 1.84 -13.39
N ILE A 8 -3.90 2.23 -12.36
CA ILE A 8 -4.55 1.30 -11.45
C ILE A 8 -6.01 1.21 -11.86
N ALA A 9 -6.45 0.03 -12.30
CA ALA A 9 -7.83 -0.20 -12.71
C ALA A 9 -8.74 -0.45 -11.51
N ASN A 10 -8.21 -1.09 -10.45
CA ASN A 10 -8.97 -1.42 -9.26
C ASN A 10 -8.05 -1.51 -8.05
N THR A 11 -8.60 -1.16 -6.89
CA THR A 11 -7.93 -1.31 -5.60
C THR A 11 -8.87 -2.02 -4.64
N LEU A 12 -8.44 -3.18 -4.14
CA LEU A 12 -9.16 -3.93 -3.13
C LEU A 12 -8.46 -3.71 -1.79
N ALA A 13 -9.22 -3.26 -0.78
CA ALA A 13 -8.75 -3.17 0.60
C ALA A 13 -9.58 -4.17 1.40
N CYS A 14 -9.00 -5.31 1.73
CA CYS A 14 -9.73 -6.40 2.37
C CYS A 14 -8.82 -7.25 3.23
N GLU A 15 -9.36 -7.70 4.37
CA GLU A 15 -8.64 -8.55 5.30
C GLU A 15 -8.21 -9.89 4.69
N THR A 16 -8.89 -10.32 3.63
CA THR A 16 -8.60 -11.60 2.96
C THR A 16 -7.45 -11.52 1.96
N VAL A 17 -6.91 -10.33 1.67
CA VAL A 17 -5.73 -10.21 0.81
C VAL A 17 -4.56 -10.96 1.45
N ASP A 18 -3.95 -11.88 0.70
CA ASP A 18 -2.84 -12.70 1.20
C ASP A 18 -1.55 -11.89 1.18
N ILE A 19 -1.05 -11.58 2.38
CA ILE A 19 0.18 -10.82 2.56
C ILE A 19 1.35 -11.70 3.03
N ASN A 20 1.19 -13.02 3.01
CA ASN A 20 2.25 -13.93 3.40
C ASN A 20 3.47 -13.73 2.50
N MET A 21 4.65 -13.76 3.10
CA MET A 21 5.94 -13.57 2.42
C MET A 21 6.19 -12.13 1.96
N THR A 22 5.32 -11.17 2.28
CA THR A 22 5.63 -9.75 2.04
C THR A 22 6.65 -9.27 3.06
N CYS A 23 7.41 -8.26 2.69
CA CYS A 23 8.37 -7.61 3.58
C CYS A 23 8.41 -6.11 3.29
N LEU A 24 9.09 -5.36 4.16
CA LEU A 24 9.21 -3.91 4.01
C LEU A 24 9.86 -3.55 2.67
N GLN A 25 9.18 -2.71 1.89
CA GLN A 25 9.64 -2.25 0.59
C GLN A 25 9.95 -0.75 0.56
N GLY A 26 9.27 0.03 1.39
CA GLY A 26 9.43 1.47 1.40
C GLY A 26 8.56 2.12 2.45
N LYS A 27 8.44 3.44 2.36
CA LYS A 27 7.69 4.25 3.31
C LYS A 27 7.00 5.39 2.59
N VAL A 28 5.93 5.90 3.19
CA VAL A 28 5.22 7.08 2.68
C VAL A 28 4.82 7.97 3.84
N THR A 29 5.10 9.26 3.72
CA THR A 29 4.74 10.25 4.74
C THR A 29 3.38 10.83 4.40
N THR A 30 2.39 10.55 5.23
CA THR A 30 1.02 11.03 5.06
C THR A 30 0.27 10.91 6.38
N THR A 31 -1.01 11.27 6.40
CA THR A 31 -1.85 11.20 7.59
C THR A 31 -2.77 9.99 7.55
N TYR A 32 -3.19 9.55 8.73
CA TYR A 32 -4.21 8.51 8.87
C TYR A 32 -5.50 8.88 8.10
N ASP A 33 -5.93 10.14 8.23
CA ASP A 33 -7.15 10.61 7.57
C ASP A 33 -7.05 10.51 6.04
N GLU A 34 -5.92 10.85 5.47
CA GLU A 34 -5.71 10.72 4.03
C GLU A 34 -5.71 9.27 3.58
N LEU A 35 -5.09 8.38 4.35
CA LEU A 35 -5.12 6.95 4.06
C LEU A 35 -6.56 6.41 4.10
N CYS A 36 -7.35 6.83 5.07
CA CYS A 36 -8.75 6.45 5.17
C CYS A 36 -9.58 7.00 4.00
N GLU A 37 -9.29 8.21 3.57
CA GLU A 37 -10.00 8.83 2.44
C GLU A 37 -9.74 8.06 1.14
N VAL A 38 -8.50 7.63 0.92
CA VAL A 38 -8.09 6.96 -0.32
C VAL A 38 -8.40 5.47 -0.30
N PHE A 39 -8.15 4.79 0.81
CA PHE A 39 -8.22 3.32 0.91
C PHE A 39 -9.36 2.81 1.79
N GLY A 40 -10.11 3.70 2.43
CA GLY A 40 -11.11 3.32 3.42
C GLY A 40 -10.48 3.08 4.79
N TYR A 41 -11.27 2.58 5.72
CA TYR A 41 -10.76 2.28 7.06
C TYR A 41 -9.74 1.15 7.00
N PRO A 42 -8.78 1.12 7.96
CA PRO A 42 -7.81 0.02 8.02
C PRO A 42 -8.50 -1.35 8.06
N THR A 43 -7.87 -2.32 7.42
CA THR A 43 -8.37 -3.71 7.44
C THR A 43 -8.13 -4.37 8.78
N MET A 44 -7.22 -3.83 9.57
CA MET A 44 -6.95 -4.27 10.95
C MET A 44 -6.60 -3.07 11.82
N THR A 45 -7.12 -3.05 13.04
CA THR A 45 -6.71 -2.10 14.07
C THR A 45 -6.48 -2.86 15.39
N ASP A 46 -5.54 -2.37 16.19
CA ASP A 46 -5.26 -2.91 17.51
C ASP A 46 -4.92 -1.74 18.44
N GLY A 47 -5.66 -1.61 19.53
CA GLY A 47 -5.45 -0.55 20.51
C GLY A 47 -4.38 -0.84 21.55
N ASP A 48 -3.77 -2.04 21.54
CA ASP A 48 -2.77 -2.42 22.51
C ASP A 48 -1.46 -1.66 22.25
N PRO A 49 -0.98 -0.82 23.21
CA PRO A 49 0.24 -0.07 23.00
C PRO A 49 1.51 -0.93 22.94
N TYR A 50 1.43 -2.19 23.33
CA TYR A 50 2.55 -3.14 23.24
C TYR A 50 2.62 -3.84 21.88
N GLU A 51 1.58 -3.74 21.07
CA GLU A 51 1.61 -4.29 19.71
C GLU A 51 2.46 -3.40 18.80
N LYS A 52 3.20 -4.06 17.90
CA LYS A 52 4.07 -3.36 16.96
C LYS A 52 3.29 -2.63 15.88
N VAL A 53 2.12 -3.16 15.52
CA VAL A 53 1.24 -2.60 14.48
C VAL A 53 -0.12 -2.33 15.08
N ASN A 54 -0.59 -1.09 15.00
CA ASN A 54 -1.90 -0.69 15.52
C ASN A 54 -2.93 -0.46 14.42
N ALA A 55 -2.51 -0.13 13.21
CA ALA A 55 -3.38 -0.01 12.05
C ALA A 55 -2.66 -0.57 10.83
N GLN A 56 -3.37 -1.34 10.03
CA GLN A 56 -2.81 -1.94 8.81
C GLN A 56 -3.88 -1.99 7.73
N TRP A 57 -3.48 -1.63 6.52
CA TRP A 57 -4.26 -1.83 5.30
C TRP A 57 -3.64 -2.98 4.53
N LYS A 58 -4.46 -3.95 4.14
CA LYS A 58 -4.07 -5.02 3.22
C LYS A 58 -4.71 -4.70 1.88
N LEU A 59 -3.87 -4.48 0.87
CA LEU A 59 -4.29 -3.94 -0.41
C LEU A 59 -3.88 -4.87 -1.55
N GLU A 60 -4.73 -4.91 -2.58
CA GLU A 60 -4.39 -5.53 -3.85
C GLU A 60 -4.77 -4.57 -4.97
N PHE A 61 -3.80 -4.22 -5.80
CA PHE A 61 -4.00 -3.32 -6.94
C PHE A 61 -4.03 -4.15 -8.21
N THR A 62 -4.99 -3.84 -9.10
CA THR A 62 -5.04 -4.42 -10.44
C THR A 62 -4.47 -3.40 -11.42
N VAL A 63 -3.37 -3.76 -12.07
CA VAL A 63 -2.65 -2.88 -12.99
C VAL A 63 -2.69 -3.50 -14.39
N PRO A 64 -3.50 -2.96 -15.31
CA PRO A 64 -3.55 -3.48 -16.67
C PRO A 64 -2.29 -3.14 -17.45
N PHE A 65 -1.92 -4.04 -18.37
CA PHE A 65 -0.83 -3.81 -19.29
C PHE A 65 -1.11 -4.54 -20.60
N THR A 66 -0.37 -4.15 -21.65
CA THR A 66 -0.44 -4.83 -22.95
C THR A 66 0.92 -5.48 -23.18
N ASP A 67 0.92 -6.78 -23.47
CA ASP A 67 2.16 -7.52 -23.71
C ASP A 67 2.76 -7.24 -25.11
N ASP A 68 3.91 -7.81 -25.39
CA ASP A 68 4.62 -7.61 -26.65
C ASP A 68 3.83 -8.08 -27.89
N THR A 69 2.86 -8.96 -27.69
CA THR A 69 2.00 -9.46 -28.76
C THR A 69 0.71 -8.66 -28.95
N GLY A 70 0.51 -7.61 -28.14
CA GLY A 70 -0.70 -6.78 -28.17
C GLY A 70 -1.86 -7.34 -27.37
N ILE A 71 -1.64 -8.40 -26.60
CA ILE A 71 -2.68 -8.98 -25.74
C ILE A 71 -2.74 -8.23 -24.42
N GLU A 72 -3.95 -7.83 -24.03
CA GLU A 72 -4.18 -7.16 -22.75
C GLU A 72 -4.20 -8.18 -21.63
N ASP A 73 -3.54 -7.84 -20.52
CA ASP A 73 -3.47 -8.63 -19.30
C ASP A 73 -3.35 -7.68 -18.12
N PHE A 74 -3.18 -8.18 -16.90
CA PHE A 74 -3.02 -7.34 -15.73
C PHE A 74 -2.11 -7.98 -14.69
N HIS A 75 -1.45 -7.12 -13.92
CA HIS A 75 -0.69 -7.51 -12.74
C HIS A 75 -1.55 -7.31 -11.50
N ASN A 76 -1.46 -8.24 -10.56
CA ASN A 76 -2.00 -8.06 -9.21
C ASN A 76 -0.84 -7.70 -8.29
N VAL A 77 -0.88 -6.50 -7.70
CA VAL A 77 0.18 -6.00 -6.82
C VAL A 77 -0.36 -5.94 -5.41
N VAL A 78 0.22 -6.74 -4.53
CA VAL A 78 -0.15 -6.77 -3.11
C VAL A 78 0.71 -5.76 -2.35
N ALA A 79 0.08 -4.98 -1.50
CA ALA A 79 0.77 -4.02 -0.63
C ALA A 79 0.14 -4.01 0.75
N THR A 80 0.94 -3.69 1.75
CA THR A 80 0.46 -3.37 3.09
C THR A 80 0.92 -1.96 3.46
N ILE A 81 0.10 -1.24 4.22
CA ILE A 81 0.48 0.03 4.82
C ILE A 81 0.25 -0.13 6.31
N TYR A 82 1.25 0.20 7.14
CA TYR A 82 1.14 -0.02 8.57
C TYR A 82 2.04 0.94 9.35
N ASN A 83 1.65 1.21 10.62
CA ASN A 83 2.52 1.89 11.57
C ASN A 83 3.46 0.88 12.22
N TRP A 84 4.55 1.34 12.80
CA TRP A 84 5.54 0.42 13.39
C TRP A 84 6.02 0.95 14.74
N LYS A 85 5.72 0.20 15.81
CA LYS A 85 6.22 0.44 17.18
C LYS A 85 5.90 1.82 17.72
N THR A 86 4.77 2.41 17.35
CA THR A 86 4.36 3.71 17.90
C THR A 86 3.50 3.58 19.16
N GLY A 87 2.90 2.42 19.38
CA GLY A 87 2.03 2.16 20.51
C GLY A 87 0.62 2.72 20.39
N TYR A 88 0.35 3.43 19.30
CA TYR A 88 -0.96 4.03 19.00
C TYR A 88 -1.08 4.27 17.50
N ILE A 89 -2.28 4.53 17.01
CA ILE A 89 -2.49 4.90 15.61
C ILE A 89 -2.07 6.37 15.42
N PRO A 90 -1.03 6.65 14.62
CA PRO A 90 -0.64 8.05 14.37
C PRO A 90 -1.76 8.79 13.64
N THR A 91 -2.17 9.95 14.16
CA THR A 91 -3.19 10.80 13.54
C THR A 91 -2.58 12.01 12.85
N GLU A 92 -1.35 12.35 13.18
CA GLU A 92 -0.59 13.42 12.53
C GLU A 92 0.18 12.86 11.33
N GLU A 93 0.91 13.71 10.64
CA GLU A 93 1.80 13.28 9.57
C GLU A 93 2.82 12.29 10.12
N TYR A 94 2.91 11.14 9.48
CA TYR A 94 3.73 10.03 9.93
C TYR A 94 4.32 9.32 8.73
N GLU A 95 5.50 8.74 8.88
CA GLU A 95 6.15 7.94 7.86
C GLU A 95 5.68 6.49 7.98
N TRP A 96 4.61 6.17 7.22
CA TRP A 96 4.01 4.84 7.23
C TRP A 96 4.88 3.85 6.48
N HIS A 97 4.96 2.62 6.98
CA HIS A 97 5.67 1.54 6.32
C HIS A 97 4.82 0.95 5.19
N ILE A 98 5.48 0.61 4.09
CA ILE A 98 4.84 -0.08 2.97
C ILE A 98 5.52 -1.43 2.81
N GLY A 99 4.75 -2.51 2.94
CA GLY A 99 5.20 -3.86 2.68
C GLY A 99 4.70 -4.35 1.33
N GLY A 100 5.34 -5.37 0.81
CA GLY A 100 4.96 -6.01 -0.45
C GLY A 100 5.97 -7.05 -0.87
N PHE A 101 5.79 -7.60 -2.07
CA PHE A 101 6.72 -8.58 -2.61
C PHE A 101 7.91 -7.91 -3.29
N ASN A 102 7.71 -6.70 -3.81
CA ASN A 102 8.75 -5.91 -4.44
C ASN A 102 8.35 -4.42 -4.43
N LYS A 103 9.13 -3.58 -5.09
CA LYS A 103 8.91 -2.14 -5.12
C LYS A 103 7.64 -1.72 -5.85
N ASP A 104 7.01 -2.59 -6.63
CA ASP A 104 5.73 -2.29 -7.27
C ASP A 104 4.67 -1.89 -6.25
N ALA A 105 4.73 -2.47 -5.03
CA ALA A 105 3.85 -2.09 -3.93
C ALA A 105 3.97 -0.60 -3.59
N VAL A 106 5.20 -0.11 -3.52
CA VAL A 106 5.48 1.31 -3.23
C VAL A 106 4.95 2.19 -4.35
N ASP A 107 5.21 1.81 -5.60
CA ASP A 107 4.78 2.57 -6.77
C ASP A 107 3.26 2.70 -6.82
N CYS A 108 2.54 1.60 -6.54
CA CYS A 108 1.07 1.60 -6.52
C CYS A 108 0.50 2.47 -5.40
N VAL A 109 1.09 2.40 -4.21
CA VAL A 109 0.65 3.22 -3.07
C VAL A 109 0.81 4.70 -3.39
N TYR A 110 1.97 5.11 -3.90
CA TYR A 110 2.22 6.50 -4.26
C TYR A 110 1.30 6.95 -5.40
N LYS A 111 1.08 6.10 -6.38
CA LYS A 111 0.18 6.41 -7.50
C LYS A 111 -1.25 6.66 -7.02
N LYS A 112 -1.74 5.78 -6.15
CA LYS A 112 -3.10 5.89 -5.63
C LYS A 112 -3.29 7.11 -4.73
N LEU A 113 -2.26 7.48 -3.97
CA LEU A 113 -2.27 8.69 -3.15
C LEU A 113 -2.03 9.96 -3.97
N ASP A 114 -1.75 9.84 -5.26
CA ASP A 114 -1.40 10.95 -6.15
C ASP A 114 -0.20 11.72 -5.60
N MET A 115 0.81 11.00 -5.15
CA MET A 115 2.03 11.55 -4.58
C MET A 115 3.22 11.22 -5.46
N VAL A 116 4.25 12.05 -5.37
CA VAL A 116 5.51 11.80 -6.08
C VAL A 116 6.47 11.11 -5.11
N GLU A 117 7.03 9.97 -5.55
CA GLU A 117 8.07 9.30 -4.78
C GLU A 117 9.30 10.21 -4.72
N GLU A 118 9.81 10.39 -3.49
CA GLU A 118 11.06 11.12 -3.32
C GLU A 118 12.21 10.28 -3.84
N ALA A 119 13.04 10.89 -4.69
CA ALA A 119 14.29 10.27 -5.11
C ALA A 119 15.26 10.30 -3.92
N VAL A 120 15.68 9.13 -3.50
CA VAL A 120 16.58 8.99 -2.36
C VAL A 120 17.99 8.76 -2.86
#